data_69ea6d2c10b69f6fa5ac8e3c7708e5c9
#
_entry.id   69ea6d2c10b69f6fa5ac8e3c7708e5c9
#
_cell.length_a   1.000
_cell.length_b   1.000
_cell.length_c   1.000
_cell.angle_alpha   90.00
_cell.angle_beta   90.00
_cell.angle_gamma   90.00
#
_symmetry.space_group_name_H-M   'P 1'
#
loop_
_entity.id
_entity.type
_entity.pdbx_description
1 polymer ?
#
loop_
_entity_poly.entity_id
_entity_poly.type
_entity_poly.pdbx_seq_one_letter_code
_entity_poly.pdbx_strand_id
1 'polypeptide(L)'
;MNFLESIFQRLTETTTRPVIQEIRDGKLAMTSGDELRTTIRAARTFVRQSGLKAGDRCGLLAPNSIRWAAMDLALMAEGVIVVPLYARQDSSELVSMLKDCGAGMVVCAEQQLCDAIAANWPDGINTQRAQRPPLAVFDDIFATKPDSGINDEPNVLNDSDIVTIIYTSGTSGEPKGVMLSVGNLNYMVPCTGARLSQLMKGRTAQVADQVFHYLPFCFAGSWILLLTALSRNSLLSLSTDLNKLADELKLASPNYCLNVPTLLERIRAGVESQIAQKPPMIQKIYHNGKAAWLRKYEGNGRAGFAFSLANWLIFAPIKKKIGPNLRALICGSAPLAKETQLFFLMLGIPVLQVYGLTETTAICTMDDPNDFMPGRVGPAIPGVEMKLGEGDELLVRGPNIFAGYWDNPEASQAALPDEWFHTGDQGEVDEKGNWAIIGRIKNLLILNSGHNVAPEPIEEKVLFNLPMAQQCVVVGNDRSFLTALVTGDVTADQVQQAIKTVNAGLPHYKSIVAFHISKEALTIESGLLTANGKLKRDAIGAHFAKELDELYHAKKA
;
A
#
# COMPACT_ATOMS: atom_id res chain seq x y z
N MET A 1 -7.86 18.89 20.75
CA MET A 1 -8.11 18.95 19.27
C MET A 1 -7.75 17.59 18.70
N ASN A 2 -8.71 16.90 18.12
CA ASN A 2 -8.48 15.62 17.46
C ASN A 2 -7.96 15.82 16.03
N PHE A 3 -7.59 14.72 15.34
CA PHE A 3 -7.04 14.76 13.98
C PHE A 3 -7.99 15.46 12.98
N LEU A 4 -9.30 15.22 13.10
CA LEU A 4 -10.31 15.75 12.18
C LEU A 4 -10.49 17.26 12.37
N GLU A 5 -10.60 17.73 13.62
CA GLU A 5 -10.61 19.14 13.97
C GLU A 5 -9.37 19.87 13.42
N SER A 6 -8.18 19.23 13.52
CA SER A 6 -6.93 19.78 12.99
C SER A 6 -6.98 19.96 11.47
N ILE A 7 -7.58 18.99 10.74
CA ILE A 7 -7.79 19.11 9.28
C ILE A 7 -8.74 20.27 8.97
N PHE A 8 -9.88 20.36 9.62
CA PHE A 8 -10.86 21.41 9.38
C PHE A 8 -10.31 22.80 9.72
N GLN A 9 -9.59 22.94 10.82
CA GLN A 9 -8.91 24.18 11.17
C GLN A 9 -7.91 24.58 10.07
N ARG A 10 -7.06 23.65 9.60
CA ARG A 10 -6.12 23.95 8.54
C ARG A 10 -6.80 24.38 7.24
N LEU A 11 -7.90 23.73 6.85
CA LEU A 11 -8.67 24.13 5.67
C LEU A 11 -9.21 25.56 5.81
N THR A 12 -9.58 25.97 7.02
CA THR A 12 -10.00 27.34 7.31
C THR A 12 -8.83 28.34 7.20
N GLU A 13 -7.63 27.95 7.60
CA GLU A 13 -6.41 28.77 7.51
C GLU A 13 -5.86 28.88 6.07
N THR A 14 -6.26 27.97 5.17
CA THR A 14 -5.76 27.88 3.79
C THR A 14 -6.81 28.26 2.73
N THR A 15 -7.66 29.25 3.02
CA THR A 15 -8.82 29.63 2.19
C THR A 15 -8.52 29.70 0.70
N THR A 16 -7.44 30.40 0.30
CA THR A 16 -7.07 30.61 -1.12
C THR A 16 -5.92 29.74 -1.60
N ARG A 17 -5.26 28.98 -0.70
CA ARG A 17 -4.13 28.14 -1.07
C ARG A 17 -4.59 26.75 -1.50
N PRO A 18 -4.06 26.20 -2.61
CA PRO A 18 -4.31 24.83 -2.98
C PRO A 18 -3.86 23.85 -1.87
N VAL A 19 -4.71 22.91 -1.53
CA VAL A 19 -4.44 21.85 -0.54
C VAL A 19 -4.46 20.45 -1.17
N ILE A 20 -5.25 20.29 -2.23
CA ILE A 20 -5.38 19.08 -3.01
C ILE A 20 -5.60 19.42 -4.48
N GLN A 21 -5.13 18.58 -5.39
CA GLN A 21 -5.35 18.75 -6.83
C GLN A 21 -5.47 17.39 -7.51
N GLU A 22 -6.22 17.35 -8.60
CA GLU A 22 -6.30 16.20 -9.49
C GLU A 22 -5.54 16.48 -10.79
N ILE A 23 -4.93 15.43 -11.33
CA ILE A 23 -4.30 15.50 -12.65
C ILE A 23 -5.29 14.94 -13.66
N ARG A 24 -5.88 15.81 -14.46
CA ARG A 24 -6.86 15.44 -15.50
C ARG A 24 -6.37 15.94 -16.86
N ASP A 25 -6.30 15.04 -17.83
CA ASP A 25 -5.89 15.36 -19.21
C ASP A 25 -4.60 16.16 -19.30
N GLY A 26 -3.61 15.82 -18.47
CA GLY A 26 -2.31 16.48 -18.42
C GLY A 26 -2.34 17.89 -17.82
N LYS A 27 -3.39 18.25 -17.07
CA LYS A 27 -3.54 19.53 -16.38
C LYS A 27 -3.75 19.32 -14.89
N LEU A 28 -3.31 20.31 -14.10
CA LEU A 28 -3.51 20.34 -12.65
C LEU A 28 -4.82 21.07 -12.35
N ALA A 29 -5.82 20.34 -11.87
CA ALA A 29 -7.07 20.91 -11.35
C ALA A 29 -6.89 21.12 -9.84
N MET A 30 -6.51 22.32 -9.46
CA MET A 30 -6.22 22.71 -8.08
C MET A 30 -7.51 23.01 -7.32
N THR A 31 -7.55 22.65 -6.02
CA THR A 31 -8.63 22.96 -5.09
C THR A 31 -8.05 23.59 -3.83
N SER A 32 -8.49 24.77 -3.51
CA SER A 32 -8.11 25.51 -2.31
C SER A 32 -8.80 24.95 -1.05
N GLY A 33 -8.36 25.40 0.12
CA GLY A 33 -9.01 25.02 1.38
C GLY A 33 -10.49 25.41 1.43
N ASP A 34 -10.85 26.58 0.89
CA ASP A 34 -12.25 27.03 0.89
C ASP A 34 -13.13 26.25 -0.09
N GLU A 35 -12.62 25.95 -1.28
CA GLU A 35 -13.31 25.10 -2.26
C GLU A 35 -13.53 23.69 -1.72
N LEU A 36 -12.51 23.11 -1.05
CA LEU A 36 -12.65 21.79 -0.43
C LEU A 36 -13.68 21.83 0.71
N ARG A 37 -13.65 22.86 1.58
CA ARG A 37 -14.67 23.02 2.63
C ARG A 37 -16.09 23.12 2.03
N THR A 38 -16.25 23.86 0.94
CA THR A 38 -17.54 23.98 0.25
C THR A 38 -18.01 22.61 -0.26
N THR A 39 -17.11 21.82 -0.83
CA THR A 39 -17.40 20.44 -1.27
C THR A 39 -17.76 19.53 -0.09
N ILE A 40 -17.04 19.64 1.03
CA ILE A 40 -17.36 18.89 2.27
C ILE A 40 -18.73 19.32 2.82
N ARG A 41 -19.09 20.61 2.83
CA ARG A 41 -20.41 21.06 3.28
C ARG A 41 -21.55 20.50 2.43
N ALA A 42 -21.38 20.41 1.10
CA ALA A 42 -22.38 19.78 0.23
C ALA A 42 -22.58 18.31 0.62
N ALA A 43 -21.49 17.57 0.81
CA ALA A 43 -21.54 16.18 1.24
C ALA A 43 -22.17 16.04 2.66
N ARG A 44 -21.81 16.88 3.62
CA ARG A 44 -22.43 16.89 4.97
C ARG A 44 -23.93 17.19 4.92
N THR A 45 -24.35 18.14 4.05
CA THR A 45 -25.77 18.42 3.82
C THR A 45 -26.51 17.17 3.37
N PHE A 46 -25.95 16.46 2.38
CA PHE A 46 -26.50 15.20 1.90
C PHE A 46 -26.57 14.13 3.01
N VAL A 47 -25.49 13.95 3.79
CA VAL A 47 -25.45 12.98 4.90
C VAL A 47 -26.57 13.26 5.92
N ARG A 48 -26.78 14.52 6.32
CA ARG A 48 -27.87 14.90 7.25
C ARG A 48 -29.25 14.65 6.65
N GLN A 49 -29.44 14.93 5.36
CA GLN A 49 -30.72 14.71 4.67
C GLN A 49 -31.02 13.23 4.42
N SER A 50 -30.00 12.39 4.34
CA SER A 50 -30.14 10.95 4.11
C SER A 50 -30.73 10.18 5.28
N GLY A 51 -30.75 10.78 6.47
CA GLY A 51 -31.22 10.15 7.70
C GLY A 51 -30.19 9.27 8.41
N LEU A 52 -28.95 9.20 7.91
CA LEU A 52 -27.83 8.53 8.61
C LEU A 52 -27.54 9.23 9.94
N LYS A 53 -27.27 8.44 10.96
CA LYS A 53 -26.94 8.89 12.32
C LYS A 53 -25.51 8.55 12.68
N ALA A 54 -24.99 9.20 13.70
CA ALA A 54 -23.68 8.83 14.27
C ALA A 54 -23.67 7.33 14.65
N GLY A 55 -22.60 6.63 14.27
CA GLY A 55 -22.45 5.19 14.42
C GLY A 55 -23.03 4.34 13.29
N ASP A 56 -23.82 4.92 12.37
CA ASP A 56 -24.22 4.19 11.15
C ASP A 56 -23.03 4.01 10.22
N ARG A 57 -23.07 2.99 9.37
CA ARG A 57 -22.02 2.66 8.39
C ARG A 57 -22.44 3.09 7.00
N CYS A 58 -21.53 3.75 6.30
CA CYS A 58 -21.73 4.15 4.91
C CYS A 58 -20.64 3.57 4.03
N GLY A 59 -21.02 2.72 3.06
CA GLY A 59 -20.10 2.25 2.02
C GLY A 59 -19.66 3.39 1.12
N LEU A 60 -18.35 3.57 0.91
CA LEU A 60 -17.79 4.57 0.00
C LEU A 60 -17.06 3.85 -1.15
N LEU A 61 -17.73 3.74 -2.30
CA LEU A 61 -17.29 2.99 -3.47
C LEU A 61 -16.92 3.93 -4.62
N ALA A 62 -15.67 4.40 -4.64
CA ALA A 62 -15.21 5.34 -5.63
C ALA A 62 -13.68 5.28 -5.82
N PRO A 63 -13.15 5.61 -7.01
CA PRO A 63 -11.72 5.86 -7.19
C PRO A 63 -11.29 7.13 -6.45
N ASN A 64 -9.97 7.27 -6.27
CA ASN A 64 -9.40 8.48 -5.67
C ASN A 64 -9.85 9.74 -6.41
N SER A 65 -10.37 10.69 -5.64
CA SER A 65 -10.79 11.98 -6.15
C SER A 65 -10.91 12.99 -5.01
N ILE A 66 -11.01 14.26 -5.34
CA ILE A 66 -11.35 15.32 -4.37
C ILE A 66 -12.72 15.06 -3.76
N ARG A 67 -13.68 14.55 -4.56
CA ARG A 67 -15.02 14.16 -4.08
C ARG A 67 -14.97 13.00 -3.10
N TRP A 68 -14.07 12.02 -3.33
CA TRP A 68 -13.83 10.93 -2.37
C TRP A 68 -13.35 11.48 -1.03
N ALA A 69 -12.32 12.33 -1.05
CA ALA A 69 -11.78 12.93 0.18
C ALA A 69 -12.82 13.80 0.91
N ALA A 70 -13.62 14.56 0.16
CA ALA A 70 -14.69 15.38 0.74
C ALA A 70 -15.80 14.54 1.37
N MET A 71 -16.19 13.41 0.74
CA MET A 71 -17.20 12.50 1.27
C MET A 71 -16.71 11.77 2.52
N ASP A 72 -15.47 11.28 2.52
CA ASP A 72 -14.83 10.65 3.67
C ASP A 72 -14.82 11.58 4.90
N LEU A 73 -14.32 12.81 4.70
CA LEU A 73 -14.30 13.83 5.76
C LEU A 73 -15.72 14.24 6.22
N ALA A 74 -16.70 14.30 5.30
CA ALA A 74 -18.07 14.63 5.62
C ALA A 74 -18.74 13.55 6.48
N LEU A 75 -18.55 12.28 6.13
CA LEU A 75 -19.08 11.14 6.90
C LEU A 75 -18.51 11.15 8.32
N MET A 76 -17.18 11.25 8.44
CA MET A 76 -16.51 11.32 9.75
C MET A 76 -16.98 12.55 10.55
N ALA A 77 -17.16 13.71 9.90
CA ALA A 77 -17.62 14.94 10.57
C ALA A 77 -19.05 14.84 11.12
N GLU A 78 -19.88 13.98 10.53
CA GLU A 78 -21.24 13.68 11.05
C GLU A 78 -21.25 12.45 11.98
N GLY A 79 -20.09 11.86 12.30
CA GLY A 79 -19.97 10.68 13.16
C GLY A 79 -20.40 9.37 12.49
N VAL A 80 -20.53 9.36 11.17
CA VAL A 80 -20.85 8.15 10.37
C VAL A 80 -19.58 7.38 10.11
N ILE A 81 -19.61 6.06 10.33
CA ILE A 81 -18.47 5.16 10.11
C ILE A 81 -18.31 4.95 8.61
N VAL A 82 -17.15 5.32 8.07
CA VAL A 82 -16.83 5.12 6.66
C VAL A 82 -16.42 3.67 6.41
N VAL A 83 -16.99 3.05 5.38
CA VAL A 83 -16.56 1.73 4.89
C VAL A 83 -16.00 1.91 3.48
N PRO A 84 -14.70 2.23 3.36
CA PRO A 84 -14.10 2.49 2.06
C PRO A 84 -13.88 1.19 1.31
N LEU A 85 -14.39 1.11 0.08
CA LEU A 85 -14.37 -0.09 -0.75
C LEU A 85 -13.61 0.15 -2.05
N TYR A 86 -12.96 -0.90 -2.55
CA TYR A 86 -12.20 -0.82 -3.79
C TYR A 86 -13.10 -0.93 -5.01
N ALA A 87 -13.23 0.14 -5.79
CA ALA A 87 -14.17 0.24 -6.91
C ALA A 87 -13.96 -0.79 -8.05
N ARG A 88 -12.81 -1.47 -8.09
CA ARG A 88 -12.49 -2.51 -9.09
C ARG A 88 -12.58 -3.93 -8.52
N GLN A 89 -13.06 -4.09 -7.29
CA GLN A 89 -13.25 -5.39 -6.66
C GLN A 89 -14.52 -6.04 -7.22
N ASP A 90 -14.58 -7.38 -7.16
CA ASP A 90 -15.77 -8.13 -7.56
C ASP A 90 -17.01 -7.67 -6.79
N SER A 91 -18.12 -7.48 -7.51
CA SER A 91 -19.34 -6.92 -6.93
C SER A 91 -19.98 -7.84 -5.89
N SER A 92 -19.80 -9.16 -5.99
CA SER A 92 -20.30 -10.12 -5.00
C SER A 92 -19.52 -10.02 -3.69
N GLU A 93 -18.20 -9.82 -3.75
CA GLU A 93 -17.36 -9.56 -2.56
C GLU A 93 -17.75 -8.21 -1.91
N LEU A 94 -17.98 -7.16 -2.73
CA LEU A 94 -18.44 -5.85 -2.23
C LEU A 94 -19.77 -5.97 -1.50
N VAL A 95 -20.74 -6.67 -2.07
CA VAL A 95 -22.04 -6.90 -1.43
C VAL A 95 -21.90 -7.69 -0.13
N SER A 96 -21.00 -8.68 -0.09
CA SER A 96 -20.72 -9.45 1.15
C SER A 96 -20.21 -8.52 2.26
N MET A 97 -19.24 -7.64 1.99
CA MET A 97 -18.71 -6.69 2.97
C MET A 97 -19.76 -5.67 3.43
N LEU A 98 -20.59 -5.16 2.49
CA LEU A 98 -21.67 -4.21 2.81
C LEU A 98 -22.74 -4.83 3.72
N LYS A 99 -23.02 -6.11 3.55
CA LYS A 99 -23.92 -6.87 4.42
C LYS A 99 -23.29 -7.13 5.78
N ASP A 100 -22.05 -7.56 5.80
CA ASP A 100 -21.31 -7.84 7.04
C ASP A 100 -21.26 -6.61 7.94
N CYS A 101 -20.91 -5.43 7.41
CA CYS A 101 -20.92 -4.20 8.20
C CYS A 101 -22.33 -3.65 8.46
N GLY A 102 -23.38 -4.18 7.84
CA GLY A 102 -24.73 -3.65 7.93
C GLY A 102 -24.81 -2.20 7.47
N ALA A 103 -24.29 -1.91 6.27
CA ALA A 103 -24.27 -0.57 5.71
C ALA A 103 -25.67 0.03 5.63
N GLY A 104 -25.87 1.24 6.19
CA GLY A 104 -27.12 1.99 6.12
C GLY A 104 -27.30 2.74 4.80
N MET A 105 -26.20 2.96 4.05
CA MET A 105 -26.15 3.60 2.74
C MET A 105 -24.88 3.19 1.99
N VAL A 106 -24.92 3.25 0.67
CA VAL A 106 -23.72 3.15 -0.19
C VAL A 106 -23.64 4.36 -1.11
N VAL A 107 -22.50 5.02 -1.09
CA VAL A 107 -22.18 6.14 -1.98
C VAL A 107 -21.21 5.65 -3.04
N CYS A 108 -21.57 5.82 -4.31
CA CYS A 108 -20.78 5.41 -5.47
C CYS A 108 -20.29 6.62 -6.27
N ALA A 109 -19.15 6.48 -6.93
CA ALA A 109 -18.67 7.52 -7.84
C ALA A 109 -19.63 7.72 -9.04
N GLU A 110 -20.17 6.64 -9.57
CA GLU A 110 -20.91 6.58 -10.82
C GLU A 110 -22.10 5.63 -10.73
N GLN A 111 -23.14 5.86 -11.55
CA GLN A 111 -24.33 5.01 -11.59
C GLN A 111 -24.01 3.54 -11.87
N GLN A 112 -23.04 3.27 -12.74
CA GLN A 112 -22.63 1.92 -13.07
C GLN A 112 -22.21 1.08 -11.85
N LEU A 113 -21.54 1.70 -10.87
CA LEU A 113 -21.18 1.02 -9.62
C LEU A 113 -22.42 0.73 -8.76
N CYS A 114 -23.38 1.66 -8.69
CA CYS A 114 -24.65 1.40 -8.04
C CYS A 114 -25.41 0.24 -8.68
N ASP A 115 -25.47 0.20 -10.00
CA ASP A 115 -26.16 -0.85 -10.76
C ASP A 115 -25.49 -2.21 -10.52
N ALA A 116 -24.15 -2.27 -10.47
CA ALA A 116 -23.41 -3.49 -10.19
C ALA A 116 -23.69 -4.01 -8.76
N ILE A 117 -23.74 -3.13 -7.76
CA ILE A 117 -24.14 -3.51 -6.39
C ILE A 117 -25.59 -3.99 -6.36
N ALA A 118 -26.50 -3.27 -7.05
CA ALA A 118 -27.92 -3.62 -7.08
C ALA A 118 -28.16 -4.99 -7.73
N ALA A 119 -27.47 -5.27 -8.84
CA ALA A 119 -27.61 -6.54 -9.57
C ALA A 119 -27.09 -7.76 -8.80
N ASN A 120 -26.09 -7.55 -7.93
CA ASN A 120 -25.52 -8.62 -7.12
C ASN A 120 -26.11 -8.70 -5.70
N TRP A 121 -27.06 -7.83 -5.37
CA TRP A 121 -27.75 -7.90 -4.07
C TRP A 121 -28.83 -8.98 -4.14
N PRO A 122 -28.76 -10.06 -3.32
CA PRO A 122 -29.73 -11.15 -3.41
C PRO A 122 -31.12 -10.69 -2.96
N ASP A 123 -32.12 -11.05 -3.75
CA ASP A 123 -33.54 -10.84 -3.44
C ASP A 123 -34.01 -11.85 -2.36
N GLY A 124 -34.90 -11.42 -1.47
CA GLY A 124 -35.79 -12.32 -0.74
C GLY A 124 -35.33 -12.84 0.64
N ILE A 125 -34.31 -12.28 1.29
CA ILE A 125 -33.96 -12.65 2.66
C ILE A 125 -34.58 -11.66 3.64
N ASN A 126 -35.47 -12.14 4.51
CA ASN A 126 -36.33 -11.33 5.40
C ASN A 126 -35.67 -10.98 6.76
N THR A 127 -34.41 -10.49 6.75
CA THR A 127 -33.76 -9.96 7.95
C THR A 127 -33.38 -8.49 7.73
N GLN A 128 -33.34 -7.68 8.78
CA GLN A 128 -32.99 -6.24 8.68
C GLN A 128 -31.62 -5.98 8.02
N ARG A 129 -30.68 -6.92 8.11
CA ARG A 129 -29.37 -6.87 7.41
C ARG A 129 -29.45 -7.32 5.94
N ALA A 130 -30.60 -7.83 5.48
CA ALA A 130 -30.77 -8.38 4.14
C ALA A 130 -31.36 -7.38 3.14
N GLN A 131 -31.92 -6.27 3.60
CA GLN A 131 -32.39 -5.23 2.69
C GLN A 131 -31.20 -4.47 2.09
N ARG A 132 -31.28 -4.27 0.76
CA ARG A 132 -30.29 -3.42 0.08
C ARG A 132 -30.39 -2.00 0.63
N PRO A 133 -29.28 -1.41 1.07
CA PRO A 133 -29.25 -0.01 1.52
C PRO A 133 -29.55 0.94 0.35
N PRO A 134 -30.01 2.16 0.63
CA PRO A 134 -30.08 3.21 -0.38
C PRO A 134 -28.73 3.41 -1.05
N LEU A 135 -28.74 3.61 -2.37
CA LEU A 135 -27.58 3.89 -3.20
C LEU A 135 -27.63 5.34 -3.66
N ALA A 136 -26.51 6.04 -3.61
CA ALA A 136 -26.41 7.43 -4.05
C ALA A 136 -25.14 7.61 -4.91
N VAL A 137 -25.19 8.50 -5.89
CA VAL A 137 -24.05 8.83 -6.76
C VAL A 137 -23.46 10.19 -6.43
N PHE A 138 -22.17 10.35 -6.65
CA PHE A 138 -21.45 11.59 -6.41
C PHE A 138 -22.08 12.80 -7.10
N ASP A 139 -22.59 12.65 -8.33
CA ASP A 139 -23.17 13.77 -9.06
C ASP A 139 -24.39 14.35 -8.35
N ASP A 140 -25.27 13.52 -7.80
CA ASP A 140 -26.43 13.97 -7.03
C ASP A 140 -26.00 14.59 -5.70
N ILE A 141 -25.02 13.98 -5.01
CA ILE A 141 -24.52 14.45 -3.72
C ILE A 141 -23.90 15.84 -3.84
N PHE A 142 -22.99 16.01 -4.79
CA PHE A 142 -22.23 17.25 -4.97
C PHE A 142 -22.99 18.33 -5.78
N ALA A 143 -24.15 18.00 -6.36
CA ALA A 143 -25.12 18.98 -6.86
C ALA A 143 -25.98 19.59 -5.71
N THR A 144 -25.98 18.99 -4.52
CA THR A 144 -26.71 19.48 -3.35
C THR A 144 -26.13 20.83 -2.92
N LYS A 145 -27.00 21.85 -2.81
CA LYS A 145 -26.58 23.14 -2.28
C LYS A 145 -26.22 23.00 -0.81
N PRO A 146 -25.04 23.49 -0.39
CA PRO A 146 -24.67 23.48 1.02
C PRO A 146 -25.71 24.20 1.87
N ASP A 147 -26.15 23.58 2.95
CA ASP A 147 -27.03 24.20 3.94
C ASP A 147 -26.22 25.24 4.72
N SER A 148 -26.77 26.46 4.81
CA SER A 148 -26.18 27.57 5.57
C SER A 148 -26.10 27.31 7.08
N GLY A 149 -26.88 26.37 7.59
CA GLY A 149 -26.88 25.96 9.00
C GLY A 149 -25.75 24.96 9.36
N ILE A 150 -24.99 24.46 8.38
CA ILE A 150 -23.85 23.60 8.64
C ILE A 150 -22.62 24.47 8.92
N ASN A 151 -22.15 24.45 10.17
CA ASN A 151 -20.87 25.05 10.54
C ASN A 151 -19.69 24.21 9.98
N ASP A 152 -18.49 24.79 9.98
CA ASP A 152 -17.29 24.12 9.49
C ASP A 152 -16.66 23.16 10.52
N GLU A 153 -17.22 23.07 11.71
CA GLU A 153 -16.69 22.20 12.75
C GLU A 153 -17.30 20.79 12.63
N PRO A 154 -16.51 19.74 12.80
CA PRO A 154 -17.01 18.37 12.89
C PRO A 154 -17.79 18.20 14.20
N ASN A 155 -18.65 17.19 14.25
CA ASN A 155 -19.26 16.77 15.52
C ASN A 155 -18.17 16.34 16.50
N VAL A 156 -18.45 16.48 17.80
CA VAL A 156 -17.53 16.05 18.85
C VAL A 156 -17.40 14.52 18.80
N LEU A 157 -16.17 14.04 18.67
CA LEU A 157 -15.83 12.61 18.65
C LEU A 157 -14.91 12.30 19.83
N ASN A 158 -15.13 11.15 20.47
CA ASN A 158 -14.27 10.62 21.53
C ASN A 158 -13.22 9.67 20.94
N ASP A 159 -12.11 9.46 21.64
CA ASP A 159 -11.04 8.59 21.18
C ASP A 159 -11.49 7.13 20.91
N SER A 160 -12.53 6.66 21.60
CA SER A 160 -13.11 5.33 21.41
C SER A 160 -14.06 5.21 20.21
N ASP A 161 -14.49 6.33 19.62
CA ASP A 161 -15.45 6.31 18.51
C ASP A 161 -14.76 5.74 17.26
N ILE A 162 -15.43 4.77 16.61
CA ILE A 162 -14.95 4.18 15.37
C ILE A 162 -15.27 5.13 14.22
N VAL A 163 -14.29 5.44 13.39
CA VAL A 163 -14.45 6.33 12.24
C VAL A 163 -14.42 5.61 10.91
N THR A 164 -13.79 4.44 10.86
CA THR A 164 -13.74 3.63 9.63
C THR A 164 -13.67 2.15 9.92
N ILE A 165 -14.20 1.35 8.99
CA ILE A 165 -14.04 -0.10 8.92
C ILE A 165 -13.37 -0.42 7.59
N ILE A 166 -12.12 -0.84 7.62
CA ILE A 166 -11.35 -1.20 6.41
C ILE A 166 -11.31 -2.72 6.29
N TYR A 167 -11.88 -3.24 5.21
CA TYR A 167 -11.86 -4.67 4.95
C TYR A 167 -10.51 -5.15 4.46
N THR A 168 -10.01 -6.23 5.07
CA THR A 168 -8.80 -6.93 4.65
C THR A 168 -9.14 -8.35 4.22
N SER A 169 -8.41 -8.88 3.25
CA SER A 169 -8.50 -10.30 2.90
C SER A 169 -7.94 -11.11 4.07
N GLY A 170 -8.84 -11.62 4.89
CA GLY A 170 -8.48 -12.48 6.03
C GLY A 170 -7.67 -13.71 5.62
N THR A 171 -7.03 -14.34 6.60
CA THR A 171 -6.26 -15.60 6.40
C THR A 171 -7.14 -16.79 6.06
N SER A 172 -8.44 -16.71 6.39
CA SER A 172 -9.47 -17.72 6.11
C SER A 172 -10.16 -17.55 4.74
N GLY A 173 -9.73 -16.56 3.93
CA GLY A 173 -10.37 -16.25 2.64
C GLY A 173 -11.55 -15.30 2.76
N GLU A 174 -12.21 -15.19 3.91
CA GLU A 174 -13.29 -14.21 4.11
C GLU A 174 -12.74 -12.84 4.56
N PRO A 175 -13.24 -11.73 3.99
CA PRO A 175 -12.84 -10.40 4.39
C PRO A 175 -13.21 -10.11 5.85
N LYS A 176 -12.29 -9.50 6.61
CA LYS A 176 -12.53 -9.02 7.98
C LYS A 176 -12.50 -7.50 8.03
N GLY A 177 -13.51 -6.91 8.66
CA GLY A 177 -13.62 -5.47 8.84
C GLY A 177 -12.77 -4.97 10.02
N VAL A 178 -11.67 -4.31 9.76
CA VAL A 178 -10.77 -3.73 10.78
C VAL A 178 -11.32 -2.40 11.24
N MET A 179 -11.64 -2.27 12.53
CA MET A 179 -12.16 -1.05 13.14
C MET A 179 -11.03 -0.12 13.56
N LEU A 180 -11.00 1.09 13.03
CA LEU A 180 -10.06 2.14 13.46
C LEU A 180 -10.81 3.26 14.17
N SER A 181 -10.30 3.66 15.34
CA SER A 181 -10.90 4.67 16.20
C SER A 181 -10.27 6.04 16.00
N VAL A 182 -10.94 7.07 16.53
CA VAL A 182 -10.40 8.43 16.63
C VAL A 182 -9.04 8.43 17.36
N GLY A 183 -8.91 7.66 18.44
CA GLY A 183 -7.65 7.54 19.20
C GLY A 183 -6.50 6.99 18.36
N ASN A 184 -6.77 6.00 17.51
CA ASN A 184 -5.75 5.48 16.58
C ASN A 184 -5.25 6.58 15.63
N LEU A 185 -6.15 7.43 15.12
CA LEU A 185 -5.79 8.51 14.20
C LEU A 185 -5.16 9.71 14.91
N ASN A 186 -5.60 10.03 16.12
CA ASN A 186 -4.98 11.06 16.97
C ASN A 186 -3.51 10.74 17.26
N TYR A 187 -3.15 9.47 17.25
CA TYR A 187 -1.77 9.03 17.35
C TYR A 187 -1.07 8.99 15.98
N MET A 188 -1.65 8.32 14.99
CA MET A 188 -0.96 7.98 13.73
C MET A 188 -0.73 9.20 12.82
N VAL A 189 -1.70 10.12 12.71
CA VAL A 189 -1.58 11.30 11.83
C VAL A 189 -0.44 12.22 12.29
N PRO A 190 -0.33 12.61 13.56
CA PRO A 190 0.81 13.38 14.05
C PRO A 190 2.15 12.62 13.95
N CYS A 191 2.16 11.31 14.21
CA CYS A 191 3.38 10.49 14.11
C CYS A 191 3.94 10.47 12.69
N THR A 192 3.06 10.22 11.70
CA THR A 192 3.43 10.28 10.26
C THR A 192 3.85 11.71 9.87
N GLY A 193 3.11 12.72 10.33
CA GLY A 193 3.43 14.13 10.09
C GLY A 193 4.81 14.52 10.61
N ALA A 194 5.20 14.04 11.80
CA ALA A 194 6.52 14.28 12.39
C ALA A 194 7.64 13.66 11.53
N ARG A 195 7.45 12.41 11.05
CA ARG A 195 8.42 11.73 10.17
C ARG A 195 8.58 12.47 8.83
N LEU A 196 7.48 12.93 8.23
CA LEU A 196 7.52 13.73 7.00
C LEU A 196 8.19 15.10 7.24
N SER A 197 7.99 15.72 8.41
CA SER A 197 8.68 16.96 8.77
C SER A 197 10.19 16.75 8.91
N GLN A 198 10.62 15.62 9.45
CA GLN A 198 12.03 15.23 9.51
C GLN A 198 12.61 15.03 8.09
N LEU A 199 11.89 14.37 7.18
CA LEU A 199 12.27 14.21 5.77
C LEU A 199 12.40 15.57 5.07
N MET A 200 11.51 16.51 5.38
CA MET A 200 11.46 17.83 4.75
C MET A 200 12.33 18.89 5.45
N LYS A 201 13.12 18.49 6.47
CA LYS A 201 14.02 19.38 7.20
C LYS A 201 14.88 20.25 6.25
N GLY A 202 14.99 21.53 6.57
CA GLY A 202 15.74 22.51 5.77
C GLY A 202 14.91 23.22 4.68
N ARG A 203 13.59 22.92 4.52
CA ARG A 203 12.69 23.80 3.76
C ARG A 203 12.13 24.91 4.65
N THR A 204 11.80 26.04 4.02
CA THR A 204 11.07 27.10 4.71
C THR A 204 9.64 26.63 4.97
N ALA A 205 9.15 26.80 6.19
CA ALA A 205 7.81 26.39 6.61
C ALA A 205 6.67 26.99 5.76
N GLN A 206 6.97 28.07 5.00
CA GLN A 206 6.00 28.73 4.13
C GLN A 206 5.76 27.99 2.80
N VAL A 207 6.65 27.09 2.38
CA VAL A 207 6.52 26.35 1.12
C VAL A 207 5.88 25.00 1.39
N ALA A 208 4.69 24.78 0.82
CA ALA A 208 3.97 23.51 0.95
C ALA A 208 4.78 22.33 0.39
N ASP A 209 4.77 21.19 1.10
CA ASP A 209 5.30 19.94 0.58
C ASP A 209 4.48 19.49 -0.63
N GLN A 210 5.15 19.11 -1.71
CA GLN A 210 4.50 18.54 -2.89
C GLN A 210 4.42 17.02 -2.70
N VAL A 211 3.21 16.48 -2.63
CA VAL A 211 2.94 15.04 -2.44
C VAL A 211 2.25 14.51 -3.67
N PHE A 212 2.68 13.37 -4.18
CA PHE A 212 1.99 12.68 -5.26
C PHE A 212 1.42 11.36 -4.76
N HIS A 213 0.18 11.05 -5.15
CA HIS A 213 -0.50 9.85 -4.70
C HIS A 213 -1.31 9.19 -5.82
N TYR A 214 -1.24 7.86 -5.90
CA TYR A 214 -1.92 7.05 -6.91
C TYR A 214 -2.53 5.75 -6.36
N LEU A 215 -2.16 5.37 -5.12
CA LEU A 215 -2.69 4.16 -4.50
C LEU A 215 -4.11 4.41 -3.98
N PRO A 216 -5.02 3.41 -4.01
CA PRO A 216 -6.40 3.59 -3.59
C PRO A 216 -6.53 4.05 -2.13
N PHE A 217 -7.37 5.06 -1.88
CA PHE A 217 -7.63 5.57 -0.52
C PHE A 217 -8.36 4.59 0.39
N CYS A 218 -8.99 3.56 -0.16
CA CYS A 218 -9.58 2.47 0.64
C CYS A 218 -8.54 1.60 1.35
N PHE A 219 -7.23 1.82 1.15
CA PHE A 219 -6.16 1.12 1.88
C PHE A 219 -5.62 2.01 3.00
N ALA A 220 -5.44 1.43 4.18
CA ALA A 220 -5.06 2.16 5.39
C ALA A 220 -3.86 3.10 5.21
N GLY A 221 -2.77 2.65 4.58
CA GLY A 221 -1.58 3.48 4.37
C GLY A 221 -1.82 4.68 3.45
N SER A 222 -2.65 4.52 2.43
CA SER A 222 -3.04 5.59 1.51
C SER A 222 -3.96 6.60 2.20
N TRP A 223 -4.88 6.10 3.00
CA TRP A 223 -5.80 6.92 3.77
C TRP A 223 -5.08 7.74 4.85
N ILE A 224 -4.16 7.13 5.60
CA ILE A 224 -3.30 7.85 6.56
C ILE A 224 -2.48 8.95 5.87
N LEU A 225 -1.95 8.69 4.66
CA LEU A 225 -1.24 9.72 3.89
C LEU A 225 -2.16 10.87 3.48
N LEU A 226 -3.41 10.60 3.05
CA LEU A 226 -4.42 11.62 2.76
C LEU A 226 -4.66 12.51 3.98
N LEU A 227 -5.02 11.91 5.12
CA LEU A 227 -5.31 12.64 6.36
C LEU A 227 -4.09 13.45 6.83
N THR A 228 -2.90 12.84 6.77
CA THR A 228 -1.64 13.52 7.12
C THR A 228 -1.36 14.69 6.18
N ALA A 229 -1.54 14.53 4.87
CA ALA A 229 -1.33 15.62 3.92
C ALA A 229 -2.31 16.79 4.15
N LEU A 230 -3.57 16.48 4.46
CA LEU A 230 -4.59 17.49 4.76
C LEU A 230 -4.41 18.17 6.12
N SER A 231 -3.75 17.53 7.09
CA SER A 231 -3.46 18.11 8.41
C SER A 231 -2.21 18.99 8.45
N ARG A 232 -1.37 18.99 7.40
CA ARG A 232 -0.09 19.72 7.37
C ARG A 232 0.05 20.62 6.14
N ASN A 233 1.07 21.48 6.11
CA ASN A 233 1.32 22.36 4.96
C ASN A 233 1.83 21.56 3.74
N SER A 234 0.90 20.86 3.07
CA SER A 234 1.14 20.04 1.89
C SER A 234 0.16 20.38 0.78
N LEU A 235 0.56 20.12 -0.46
CA LEU A 235 -0.30 20.06 -1.64
C LEU A 235 -0.30 18.61 -2.13
N LEU A 236 -1.44 17.94 -2.01
CA LEU A 236 -1.63 16.55 -2.43
C LEU A 236 -2.10 16.49 -3.89
N SER A 237 -1.30 15.89 -4.75
CA SER A 237 -1.61 15.66 -6.16
C SER A 237 -2.11 14.23 -6.37
N LEU A 238 -3.32 14.07 -6.88
CA LEU A 238 -3.93 12.79 -7.16
C LEU A 238 -3.75 12.40 -8.61
N SER A 239 -3.23 11.20 -8.85
CA SER A 239 -3.25 10.56 -10.16
C SER A 239 -4.68 10.08 -10.47
N THR A 240 -5.14 10.35 -11.69
CA THR A 240 -6.45 9.87 -12.16
C THR A 240 -6.34 8.81 -13.26
N ASP A 241 -5.14 8.59 -13.83
CA ASP A 241 -4.87 7.60 -14.85
C ASP A 241 -3.55 6.87 -14.61
N LEU A 242 -3.63 5.64 -14.10
CA LEU A 242 -2.45 4.82 -13.80
C LEU A 242 -1.59 4.50 -15.04
N ASN A 243 -2.15 4.58 -16.24
CA ASN A 243 -1.40 4.38 -17.49
C ASN A 243 -0.49 5.58 -17.80
N LYS A 244 -0.82 6.76 -17.27
CA LYS A 244 -0.04 8.01 -17.43
C LYS A 244 0.81 8.35 -16.21
N LEU A 245 0.96 7.42 -15.27
CA LEU A 245 1.59 7.65 -13.97
C LEU A 245 2.96 8.35 -14.06
N ALA A 246 3.80 7.98 -15.02
CA ALA A 246 5.12 8.58 -15.20
C ALA A 246 5.06 10.06 -15.65
N ASP A 247 4.10 10.41 -16.47
CA ASP A 247 3.93 11.80 -16.93
C ASP A 247 3.24 12.66 -15.88
N GLU A 248 2.26 12.08 -15.15
CA GLU A 248 1.60 12.71 -14.02
C GLU A 248 2.57 12.97 -12.87
N LEU A 249 3.48 12.02 -12.57
CA LEU A 249 4.53 12.19 -11.57
C LEU A 249 5.46 13.37 -11.92
N LYS A 250 5.84 13.51 -13.20
CA LYS A 250 6.65 14.64 -13.66
C LYS A 250 5.90 15.97 -13.53
N LEU A 251 4.61 15.97 -13.88
CA LEU A 251 3.76 17.16 -13.81
C LEU A 251 3.57 17.63 -12.37
N ALA A 252 3.29 16.71 -11.44
CA ALA A 252 3.16 16.99 -10.02
C ALA A 252 4.48 17.40 -9.37
N SER A 253 5.61 16.93 -9.91
CA SER A 253 6.97 17.22 -9.43
C SER A 253 7.13 17.14 -7.90
N PRO A 254 6.80 15.98 -7.28
CA PRO A 254 6.67 15.86 -5.85
C PRO A 254 8.00 15.84 -5.11
N ASN A 255 7.92 16.11 -3.81
CA ASN A 255 9.04 15.91 -2.88
C ASN A 255 9.11 14.47 -2.37
N TYR A 256 7.96 13.83 -2.21
CA TYR A 256 7.85 12.42 -1.82
C TYR A 256 6.52 11.82 -2.34
N CYS A 257 6.49 10.51 -2.46
CA CYS A 257 5.28 9.75 -2.75
C CYS A 257 5.34 8.37 -2.10
N LEU A 258 4.17 7.85 -1.74
CA LEU A 258 4.01 6.48 -1.25
C LEU A 258 3.92 5.53 -2.44
N ASN A 259 4.65 4.42 -2.37
CA ASN A 259 4.78 3.45 -3.45
C ASN A 259 4.60 2.02 -2.95
N VAL A 260 4.37 1.13 -3.90
CA VAL A 260 4.48 -0.31 -3.71
C VAL A 260 5.75 -0.83 -4.40
N PRO A 261 6.34 -1.95 -3.91
CA PRO A 261 7.56 -2.53 -4.49
C PRO A 261 7.51 -2.72 -5.99
N THR A 262 6.41 -3.25 -6.52
CA THR A 262 6.21 -3.53 -7.96
C THR A 262 6.47 -2.34 -8.88
N LEU A 263 6.09 -1.14 -8.49
CA LEU A 263 6.38 0.07 -9.29
C LEU A 263 7.86 0.39 -9.28
N LEU A 264 8.50 0.33 -8.11
CA LEU A 264 9.93 0.62 -7.97
C LEU A 264 10.79 -0.39 -8.74
N GLU A 265 10.43 -1.68 -8.68
CA GLU A 265 11.07 -2.74 -9.45
C GLU A 265 10.94 -2.50 -10.97
N ARG A 266 9.75 -2.13 -11.45
CA ARG A 266 9.54 -1.78 -12.86
C ARG A 266 10.37 -0.57 -13.31
N ILE A 267 10.46 0.47 -12.48
CA ILE A 267 11.30 1.65 -12.79
C ILE A 267 12.76 1.23 -12.90
N ARG A 268 13.28 0.45 -11.93
CA ARG A 268 14.64 -0.05 -11.94
C ARG A 268 14.92 -0.89 -13.19
N ALA A 269 14.08 -1.90 -13.43
CA ALA A 269 14.19 -2.79 -14.57
C ALA A 269 14.16 -2.02 -15.91
N GLY A 270 13.26 -1.05 -16.05
CA GLY A 270 13.17 -0.20 -17.23
C GLY A 270 14.43 0.63 -17.47
N VAL A 271 15.02 1.17 -16.41
CA VAL A 271 16.29 1.91 -16.49
C VAL A 271 17.43 0.98 -16.90
N GLU A 272 17.57 -0.19 -16.24
CA GLU A 272 18.64 -1.15 -16.54
C GLU A 272 18.52 -1.70 -17.97
N SER A 273 17.29 -1.97 -18.45
CA SER A 273 17.03 -2.35 -19.85
C SER A 273 17.43 -1.26 -20.85
N GLN A 274 17.10 0.01 -20.56
CA GLN A 274 17.55 1.12 -21.41
C GLN A 274 19.06 1.28 -21.43
N ILE A 275 19.76 1.04 -20.32
CA ILE A 275 21.23 1.05 -20.27
C ILE A 275 21.82 -0.08 -21.09
N ALA A 276 21.23 -1.29 -21.03
CA ALA A 276 21.68 -2.43 -21.81
C ALA A 276 21.61 -2.20 -23.35
N GLN A 277 20.73 -1.31 -23.79
CA GLN A 277 20.60 -0.90 -25.20
C GLN A 277 21.55 0.22 -25.62
N LYS A 278 22.31 0.82 -24.68
CA LYS A 278 23.27 1.91 -24.99
C LYS A 278 24.59 1.35 -25.52
N PRO A 279 25.42 2.18 -26.20
CA PRO A 279 26.74 1.77 -26.64
C PRO A 279 27.58 1.15 -25.50
N PRO A 280 28.47 0.18 -25.78
CA PRO A 280 29.25 -0.53 -24.76
C PRO A 280 30.03 0.39 -23.80
N MET A 281 30.48 1.55 -24.30
CA MET A 281 31.15 2.55 -23.47
C MET A 281 30.23 3.11 -22.35
N ILE A 282 28.96 3.40 -22.66
CA ILE A 282 27.99 3.88 -21.67
C ILE A 282 27.67 2.79 -20.67
N GLN A 283 27.47 1.56 -21.13
CA GLN A 283 27.27 0.39 -20.25
C GLN A 283 28.47 0.24 -19.28
N LYS A 284 29.70 0.31 -19.79
CA LYS A 284 30.93 0.22 -18.97
C LYS A 284 30.99 1.34 -17.92
N ILE A 285 30.66 2.59 -18.30
CA ILE A 285 30.62 3.71 -17.36
C ILE A 285 29.57 3.46 -16.27
N TYR A 286 28.37 2.99 -16.63
CA TYR A 286 27.31 2.64 -15.69
C TYR A 286 27.77 1.56 -14.68
N HIS A 287 28.28 0.43 -15.17
CA HIS A 287 28.68 -0.68 -14.31
C HIS A 287 29.88 -0.32 -13.40
N ASN A 288 30.86 0.41 -13.93
CA ASN A 288 32.01 0.87 -13.14
C ASN A 288 31.57 1.89 -12.06
N GLY A 289 30.65 2.80 -12.40
CA GLY A 289 30.09 3.74 -11.46
C GLY A 289 29.27 3.08 -10.36
N LYS A 290 28.39 2.11 -10.72
CA LYS A 290 27.62 1.28 -9.78
C LYS A 290 28.54 0.52 -8.83
N ALA A 291 29.57 -0.17 -9.36
CA ALA A 291 30.53 -0.91 -8.55
C ALA A 291 31.34 0.01 -7.61
N ALA A 292 31.77 1.18 -8.09
CA ALA A 292 32.49 2.15 -7.27
C ALA A 292 31.61 2.72 -6.13
N TRP A 293 30.32 2.97 -6.41
CA TRP A 293 29.37 3.41 -5.40
C TRP A 293 29.11 2.33 -4.35
N LEU A 294 28.91 1.06 -4.76
CA LEU A 294 28.69 -0.07 -3.85
C LEU A 294 29.89 -0.25 -2.90
N ARG A 295 31.11 -0.23 -3.42
CA ARG A 295 32.34 -0.30 -2.57
C ARG A 295 32.37 0.82 -1.51
N LYS A 296 31.99 2.06 -1.90
CA LYS A 296 31.91 3.17 -0.94
C LYS A 296 30.82 2.91 0.11
N TYR A 297 29.65 2.44 -0.32
CA TYR A 297 28.52 2.17 0.57
C TYR A 297 28.86 1.08 1.60
N GLU A 298 29.58 0.03 1.19
CA GLU A 298 30.03 -1.07 2.05
C GLU A 298 31.25 -0.72 2.93
N GLY A 299 31.70 0.52 2.90
CA GLY A 299 32.87 0.96 3.68
C GLY A 299 34.22 0.55 3.10
N ASN A 300 34.24 -0.08 1.93
CA ASN A 300 35.44 -0.66 1.30
C ASN A 300 36.19 0.32 0.39
N GLY A 301 36.07 1.65 0.61
CA GLY A 301 36.83 2.64 -0.14
C GLY A 301 36.09 3.93 -0.50
N ARG A 302 36.67 4.70 -1.42
CA ARG A 302 36.08 5.94 -1.95
C ARG A 302 35.43 5.66 -3.31
N ALA A 303 34.29 6.33 -3.59
CA ALA A 303 33.62 6.19 -4.90
C ALA A 303 34.46 6.68 -6.09
N GLY A 304 35.38 7.63 -5.87
CA GLY A 304 36.38 8.08 -6.82
C GLY A 304 35.82 8.65 -8.15
N PHE A 305 36.72 8.77 -9.14
CA PHE A 305 36.41 9.35 -10.45
C PHE A 305 35.35 8.55 -11.23
N ALA A 306 35.35 7.21 -11.14
CA ALA A 306 34.41 6.37 -11.86
C ALA A 306 32.94 6.67 -11.49
N PHE A 307 32.64 6.87 -10.19
CA PHE A 307 31.32 7.27 -9.75
C PHE A 307 30.99 8.69 -10.20
N SER A 308 31.91 9.65 -10.07
CA SER A 308 31.68 11.04 -10.47
C SER A 308 31.32 11.16 -11.95
N LEU A 309 32.04 10.43 -12.82
CA LEU A 309 31.77 10.40 -14.26
C LEU A 309 30.40 9.75 -14.55
N ALA A 310 30.08 8.62 -13.93
CA ALA A 310 28.79 7.93 -14.10
C ALA A 310 27.64 8.80 -13.56
N ASN A 311 27.85 9.47 -12.43
CA ASN A 311 26.85 10.37 -11.86
C ASN A 311 26.52 11.53 -12.80
N TRP A 312 27.53 12.17 -13.35
CA TRP A 312 27.34 13.29 -14.28
C TRP A 312 26.64 12.87 -15.58
N LEU A 313 27.09 11.78 -16.20
CA LEU A 313 26.61 11.35 -17.52
C LEU A 313 25.30 10.54 -17.47
N ILE A 314 25.04 9.80 -16.37
CA ILE A 314 24.00 8.79 -16.33
C ILE A 314 23.07 8.96 -15.13
N PHE A 315 23.58 8.96 -13.87
CA PHE A 315 22.73 8.88 -12.69
C PHE A 315 21.94 10.17 -12.45
N ALA A 316 22.56 11.34 -12.53
CA ALA A 316 21.87 12.61 -12.37
C ALA A 316 20.81 12.88 -13.46
N PRO A 317 21.05 12.59 -14.77
CA PRO A 317 20.00 12.60 -15.79
C PRO A 317 18.84 11.64 -15.50
N ILE A 318 19.11 10.42 -15.01
CA ILE A 318 18.06 9.46 -14.62
C ILE A 318 17.24 10.01 -13.45
N LYS A 319 17.90 10.49 -12.39
CA LYS A 319 17.22 11.15 -11.25
C LYS A 319 16.29 12.27 -11.73
N LYS A 320 16.77 13.12 -12.62
CA LYS A 320 15.99 14.24 -13.16
C LYS A 320 14.74 13.76 -13.93
N LYS A 321 14.83 12.60 -14.59
CA LYS A 321 13.68 12.00 -15.30
C LYS A 321 12.67 11.36 -14.37
N ILE A 322 13.11 10.73 -13.27
CA ILE A 322 12.23 10.12 -12.26
C ILE A 322 11.50 11.22 -11.49
N GLY A 323 12.22 12.24 -10.99
CA GLY A 323 11.62 13.35 -10.26
C GLY A 323 12.71 14.30 -9.75
N PRO A 324 12.83 15.51 -10.35
CA PRO A 324 13.91 16.46 -10.01
C PRO A 324 13.85 16.93 -8.55
N ASN A 325 12.65 16.98 -7.97
CA ASN A 325 12.39 17.49 -6.63
C ASN A 325 12.24 16.39 -5.57
N LEU A 326 12.32 15.11 -5.98
CA LEU A 326 12.21 13.98 -5.06
C LEU A 326 13.31 14.00 -4.00
N ARG A 327 12.88 14.01 -2.74
CA ARG A 327 13.73 13.84 -1.55
C ARG A 327 13.80 12.39 -1.12
N ALA A 328 12.66 11.69 -1.22
CA ALA A 328 12.57 10.25 -0.97
C ALA A 328 11.36 9.65 -1.70
N LEU A 329 11.41 8.36 -1.88
CA LEU A 329 10.27 7.49 -2.14
C LEU A 329 9.94 6.76 -0.84
N ILE A 330 8.67 6.62 -0.50
CA ILE A 330 8.23 5.84 0.66
C ILE A 330 7.68 4.53 0.11
N CYS A 331 8.03 3.41 0.70
CA CYS A 331 7.59 2.10 0.20
C CYS A 331 7.07 1.23 1.35
N GLY A 332 5.93 0.58 1.12
CA GLY A 332 5.30 -0.31 2.08
C GLY A 332 4.40 -1.34 1.39
N SER A 333 3.57 -2.01 2.18
CA SER A 333 2.56 -3.01 1.78
C SER A 333 3.09 -4.38 1.36
N ALA A 334 4.35 -4.49 0.93
CA ALA A 334 5.02 -5.75 0.59
C ALA A 334 6.54 -5.59 0.74
N PRO A 335 7.32 -6.69 0.80
CA PRO A 335 8.78 -6.63 0.82
C PRO A 335 9.35 -5.93 -0.41
N LEU A 336 10.44 -5.18 -0.24
CA LEU A 336 11.20 -4.53 -1.30
C LEU A 336 12.62 -5.05 -1.33
N ALA A 337 13.09 -5.49 -2.50
CA ALA A 337 14.46 -5.98 -2.69
C ALA A 337 15.49 -4.92 -2.25
N LYS A 338 16.44 -5.34 -1.41
CA LYS A 338 17.55 -4.48 -0.96
C LYS A 338 18.30 -3.84 -2.13
N GLU A 339 18.48 -4.58 -3.21
CA GLU A 339 19.16 -4.13 -4.41
C GLU A 339 18.41 -3.00 -5.12
N THR A 340 17.08 -3.04 -5.11
CA THR A 340 16.24 -1.95 -5.65
C THR A 340 16.35 -0.71 -4.77
N GLN A 341 16.35 -0.87 -3.47
CA GLN A 341 16.57 0.23 -2.54
C GLN A 341 17.96 0.86 -2.74
N LEU A 342 19.01 0.03 -2.90
CA LEU A 342 20.38 0.48 -3.21
C LEU A 342 20.47 1.17 -4.58
N PHE A 343 19.73 0.69 -5.59
CA PHE A 343 19.69 1.33 -6.91
C PHE A 343 19.17 2.77 -6.81
N PHE A 344 18.06 3.00 -6.16
CA PHE A 344 17.52 4.35 -5.98
C PHE A 344 18.43 5.23 -5.11
N LEU A 345 19.01 4.66 -4.06
CA LEU A 345 19.96 5.36 -3.20
C LEU A 345 21.21 5.81 -3.97
N MET A 346 21.71 4.97 -4.89
CA MET A 346 22.81 5.33 -5.81
C MET A 346 22.45 6.52 -6.71
N LEU A 347 21.19 6.62 -7.13
CA LEU A 347 20.69 7.78 -7.89
C LEU A 347 20.51 9.02 -7.00
N GLY A 348 20.70 8.91 -5.68
CA GLY A 348 20.44 9.99 -4.72
C GLY A 348 18.95 10.21 -4.46
N ILE A 349 18.12 9.17 -4.56
CA ILE A 349 16.72 9.11 -4.19
C ILE A 349 16.56 8.00 -3.14
N PRO A 350 16.66 8.27 -1.83
CA PRO A 350 16.45 7.24 -0.83
C PRO A 350 15.04 6.66 -0.92
N VAL A 351 14.90 5.35 -0.74
CA VAL A 351 13.63 4.67 -0.57
C VAL A 351 13.50 4.32 0.90
N LEU A 352 12.58 4.96 1.58
CA LEU A 352 12.31 4.75 3.00
C LEU A 352 11.20 3.70 3.12
N GLN A 353 11.47 2.63 3.83
CA GLN A 353 10.49 1.59 4.04
C GLN A 353 9.62 1.87 5.27
N VAL A 354 8.38 1.41 5.18
CA VAL A 354 7.41 1.38 6.27
C VAL A 354 6.79 -0.01 6.33
N TYR A 355 6.59 -0.52 7.54
CA TYR A 355 5.89 -1.78 7.75
C TYR A 355 4.71 -1.58 8.69
N GLY A 356 3.63 -2.26 8.40
CA GLY A 356 2.44 -2.35 9.22
C GLY A 356 1.29 -3.02 8.47
N LEU A 357 0.21 -3.18 9.19
CA LEU A 357 -1.03 -3.80 8.74
C LEU A 357 -2.18 -2.82 8.93
N THR A 358 -3.35 -3.11 8.39
CA THR A 358 -4.55 -2.32 8.68
C THR A 358 -4.84 -2.31 10.18
N GLU A 359 -4.63 -3.45 10.84
CA GLU A 359 -4.78 -3.67 12.28
C GLU A 359 -3.81 -2.84 13.14
N THR A 360 -2.76 -2.30 12.56
CA THR A 360 -1.82 -1.40 13.23
C THR A 360 -1.94 0.05 12.75
N THR A 361 -3.11 0.42 12.28
CA THR A 361 -3.40 1.74 11.68
C THR A 361 -2.35 2.09 10.61
N ALA A 362 -2.05 1.12 9.76
CA ALA A 362 -1.11 1.12 8.64
C ALA A 362 0.37 0.98 9.00
N ILE A 363 0.86 1.40 10.18
CA ILE A 363 2.30 1.56 10.42
C ILE A 363 2.69 1.08 11.83
N CYS A 364 3.72 0.23 11.90
CA CYS A 364 4.42 -0.16 13.14
C CYS A 364 5.85 0.38 13.14
N THR A 365 6.51 0.35 11.97
CA THR A 365 7.90 0.81 11.80
C THR A 365 8.00 1.80 10.66
N MET A 366 8.93 2.73 10.77
CA MET A 366 9.30 3.67 9.71
C MET A 366 10.79 3.90 9.70
N ASP A 367 11.40 3.83 8.52
CA ASP A 367 12.79 4.26 8.33
C ASP A 367 12.99 5.71 8.79
N ASP A 368 14.14 5.97 9.45
CA ASP A 368 14.60 7.33 9.72
C ASP A 368 15.27 7.89 8.45
N PRO A 369 14.83 9.04 7.91
CA PRO A 369 15.44 9.63 6.73
C PRO A 369 16.95 9.91 6.84
N ASN A 370 17.48 10.02 8.07
CA ASN A 370 18.89 10.31 8.32
C ASN A 370 19.72 9.06 8.66
N ASP A 371 19.07 7.96 9.10
CA ASP A 371 19.74 6.72 9.48
C ASP A 371 18.83 5.52 9.18
N PHE A 372 18.80 5.07 7.93
CA PHE A 372 18.05 3.90 7.49
C PHE A 372 18.98 2.83 6.91
N MET A 373 18.55 1.59 7.01
CA MET A 373 19.33 0.44 6.55
C MET A 373 18.58 -0.28 5.41
N PRO A 374 19.08 -0.22 4.15
CA PRO A 374 18.51 -0.97 3.03
C PRO A 374 18.33 -2.46 3.32
N GLY A 375 17.13 -2.98 3.03
CA GLY A 375 16.72 -4.34 3.34
C GLY A 375 16.05 -4.51 4.70
N ARG A 376 15.85 -3.42 5.46
CA ARG A 376 15.08 -3.36 6.71
C ARG A 376 13.94 -2.35 6.60
N VAL A 377 13.02 -2.40 7.54
CA VAL A 377 11.81 -1.55 7.56
C VAL A 377 11.87 -0.47 8.65
N GLY A 378 13.06 -0.24 9.20
CA GLY A 378 13.31 0.76 10.24
C GLY A 378 12.94 0.32 11.66
N PRO A 379 13.10 1.23 12.63
CA PRO A 379 12.71 1.00 14.02
C PRO A 379 11.20 1.13 14.22
N ALA A 380 10.70 0.62 15.35
CA ALA A 380 9.34 0.89 15.80
C ALA A 380 9.09 2.40 15.90
N ILE A 381 7.89 2.84 15.54
CA ILE A 381 7.51 4.25 15.66
C ILE A 381 7.38 4.65 17.14
N PRO A 382 7.61 5.93 17.50
CA PRO A 382 7.58 6.37 18.90
C PRO A 382 6.26 5.99 19.59
N GLY A 383 6.36 5.33 20.76
CA GLY A 383 5.18 4.89 21.53
C GLY A 383 4.60 3.53 21.12
N VAL A 384 5.18 2.87 20.12
CA VAL A 384 4.88 1.49 19.75
C VAL A 384 5.99 0.57 20.25
N GLU A 385 5.60 -0.50 20.90
CA GLU A 385 6.48 -1.57 21.34
C GLU A 385 6.39 -2.75 20.41
N MET A 386 7.52 -3.36 20.10
CA MET A 386 7.59 -4.57 19.27
C MET A 386 8.55 -5.58 19.89
N LYS A 387 8.21 -6.85 19.80
CA LYS A 387 9.05 -7.98 20.23
C LYS A 387 8.85 -9.19 19.32
N LEU A 388 9.77 -10.14 19.41
CA LEU A 388 9.60 -11.47 18.81
C LEU A 388 8.86 -12.37 19.77
N GLY A 389 7.85 -13.05 19.29
CA GLY A 389 7.13 -14.12 19.95
C GLY A 389 7.64 -15.51 19.55
N GLU A 390 6.80 -16.54 19.73
CA GLU A 390 7.10 -17.90 19.31
C GLU A 390 7.25 -17.96 17.78
N GLY A 391 8.26 -18.68 17.30
CA GLY A 391 8.54 -18.81 15.86
C GLY A 391 9.01 -17.50 15.20
N ASP A 392 9.57 -16.57 15.98
CA ASP A 392 9.98 -15.24 15.53
C ASP A 392 8.81 -14.39 15.00
N GLU A 393 7.59 -14.64 15.50
CA GLU A 393 6.43 -13.80 15.18
C GLU A 393 6.63 -12.38 15.69
N LEU A 394 6.29 -11.41 14.87
CA LEU A 394 6.25 -10.01 15.26
C LEU A 394 5.00 -9.74 16.11
N LEU A 395 5.23 -9.34 17.36
CA LEU A 395 4.20 -8.92 18.29
C LEU A 395 4.28 -7.41 18.48
N VAL A 396 3.13 -6.73 18.41
CA VAL A 396 3.05 -5.26 18.46
C VAL A 396 2.09 -4.82 19.55
N ARG A 397 2.47 -3.78 20.31
CA ARG A 397 1.63 -3.12 21.31
C ARG A 397 1.76 -1.61 21.18
N GLY A 398 0.66 -0.89 21.25
CA GLY A 398 0.71 0.57 21.23
C GLY A 398 -0.63 1.21 20.82
N PRO A 399 -0.66 2.54 20.78
CA PRO A 399 -1.86 3.31 20.45
C PRO A 399 -2.28 3.18 18.98
N ASN A 400 -1.45 2.57 18.14
CA ASN A 400 -1.75 2.26 16.75
C ASN A 400 -2.55 0.98 16.56
N ILE A 401 -2.78 0.18 17.61
CA ILE A 401 -3.50 -1.09 17.51
C ILE A 401 -4.99 -0.82 17.37
N PHE A 402 -5.63 -1.49 16.43
CA PHE A 402 -7.05 -1.39 16.09
C PHE A 402 -7.99 -1.73 17.26
N ALA A 403 -9.25 -1.31 17.16
CA ALA A 403 -10.25 -1.60 18.19
C ALA A 403 -10.81 -3.03 18.15
N GLY A 404 -10.44 -3.81 17.14
CA GLY A 404 -10.91 -5.18 16.90
C GLY A 404 -11.51 -5.34 15.49
N TYR A 405 -11.97 -6.55 15.19
CA TYR A 405 -12.69 -6.84 13.95
C TYR A 405 -14.19 -6.63 14.14
N TRP A 406 -14.83 -6.00 13.16
CA TRP A 406 -16.25 -5.71 13.18
C TRP A 406 -17.09 -7.00 13.30
N ASP A 407 -18.01 -7.03 14.26
CA ASP A 407 -18.92 -8.13 14.56
C ASP A 407 -18.24 -9.53 14.64
N ASN A 408 -16.94 -9.55 14.98
CA ASN A 408 -16.14 -10.77 15.07
C ASN A 408 -15.26 -10.79 16.34
N PRO A 409 -15.87 -10.97 17.52
CA PRO A 409 -15.15 -10.97 18.80
C PRO A 409 -14.15 -12.13 18.92
N GLU A 410 -14.44 -13.28 18.33
CA GLU A 410 -13.53 -14.45 18.36
C GLU A 410 -12.23 -14.16 17.61
N ALA A 411 -12.34 -13.61 16.40
CA ALA A 411 -11.14 -13.21 15.63
C ALA A 411 -10.38 -12.07 16.32
N SER A 412 -11.09 -11.15 16.96
CA SER A 412 -10.49 -10.06 17.72
C SER A 412 -9.68 -10.57 18.90
N GLN A 413 -10.25 -11.50 19.69
CA GLN A 413 -9.57 -12.14 20.81
C GLN A 413 -8.40 -13.01 20.34
N ALA A 414 -8.54 -13.71 19.22
CA ALA A 414 -7.45 -14.51 18.66
C ALA A 414 -6.26 -13.65 18.18
N ALA A 415 -6.54 -12.43 17.68
CA ALA A 415 -5.51 -11.51 17.25
C ALA A 415 -4.84 -10.74 18.41
N LEU A 416 -5.58 -10.58 19.53
CA LEU A 416 -5.18 -9.88 20.74
C LEU A 416 -5.46 -10.79 21.97
N PRO A 417 -4.80 -11.95 22.07
CA PRO A 417 -5.05 -12.90 23.17
C PRO A 417 -4.59 -12.36 24.53
N ASP A 418 -3.64 -11.46 24.49
CA ASP A 418 -3.13 -10.67 25.60
C ASP A 418 -3.06 -9.19 25.16
N GLU A 419 -2.20 -8.38 25.74
CA GLU A 419 -2.04 -6.97 25.32
C GLU A 419 -1.24 -6.80 24.01
N TRP A 420 -0.79 -7.89 23.38
CA TRP A 420 0.04 -7.87 22.17
C TRP A 420 -0.78 -8.32 20.97
N PHE A 421 -0.69 -7.52 19.93
CA PHE A 421 -1.25 -7.90 18.62
C PHE A 421 -0.31 -8.88 17.92
N HIS A 422 -0.84 -10.05 17.59
CA HIS A 422 -0.19 -11.12 16.85
C HIS A 422 -0.31 -10.83 15.35
N THR A 423 0.80 -10.41 14.72
CA THR A 423 0.75 -9.97 13.32
C THR A 423 0.63 -11.10 12.31
N GLY A 424 1.04 -12.31 12.69
CA GLY A 424 1.22 -13.44 11.78
C GLY A 424 2.40 -13.25 10.79
N ASP A 425 3.21 -12.21 10.98
CA ASP A 425 4.42 -11.97 10.22
C ASP A 425 5.65 -12.42 11.02
N GLN A 426 6.57 -13.12 10.36
CA GLN A 426 7.87 -13.50 10.90
C GLN A 426 8.89 -12.40 10.62
N GLY A 427 9.75 -12.09 11.58
CA GLY A 427 10.74 -11.05 11.44
C GLY A 427 12.00 -11.26 12.26
N GLU A 428 12.90 -10.32 12.13
CA GLU A 428 14.12 -10.21 12.94
C GLU A 428 14.39 -8.74 13.28
N VAL A 429 15.18 -8.49 14.30
CA VAL A 429 15.62 -7.15 14.71
C VAL A 429 17.12 -7.14 14.90
N ASP A 430 17.78 -6.07 14.44
CA ASP A 430 19.22 -5.89 14.68
C ASP A 430 19.49 -5.19 16.02
N GLU A 431 20.78 -5.10 16.38
CA GLU A 431 21.24 -4.46 17.62
C GLU A 431 20.88 -2.96 17.72
N LYS A 432 20.55 -2.31 16.61
CA LYS A 432 20.13 -0.91 16.55
C LYS A 432 18.61 -0.74 16.63
N GLY A 433 17.85 -1.84 16.67
CA GLY A 433 16.39 -1.83 16.71
C GLY A 433 15.72 -1.72 15.34
N ASN A 434 16.45 -1.90 14.22
CA ASN A 434 15.84 -1.94 12.90
C ASN A 434 15.26 -3.33 12.62
N TRP A 435 13.98 -3.37 12.31
CA TRP A 435 13.25 -4.59 11.99
C TRP A 435 13.41 -5.01 10.53
N ALA A 436 13.34 -6.30 10.26
CA ALA A 436 13.20 -6.86 8.93
C ALA A 436 12.07 -7.89 8.92
N ILE A 437 11.29 -7.91 7.86
CA ILE A 437 10.19 -8.85 7.67
C ILE A 437 10.72 -10.01 6.84
N ILE A 438 10.59 -11.23 7.36
CA ILE A 438 11.07 -12.46 6.71
C ILE A 438 9.97 -13.06 5.86
N GLY A 439 8.70 -13.04 6.32
CA GLY A 439 7.56 -13.58 5.59
C GLY A 439 6.33 -13.73 6.47
N ARG A 440 5.28 -14.37 5.93
CA ARG A 440 4.07 -14.71 6.65
C ARG A 440 4.17 -16.10 7.25
N ILE A 441 3.91 -16.24 8.54
CA ILE A 441 3.94 -17.55 9.23
C ILE A 441 3.02 -18.56 8.54
N LYS A 442 1.82 -18.16 8.17
CA LYS A 442 0.86 -19.03 7.47
C LYS A 442 1.25 -19.40 6.03
N ASN A 443 2.15 -18.63 5.40
CA ASN A 443 2.64 -18.89 4.05
C ASN A 443 3.90 -19.75 4.06
N LEU A 444 4.44 -20.09 5.24
CA LEU A 444 5.58 -20.98 5.34
C LEU A 444 5.27 -22.30 4.65
N LEU A 445 6.13 -22.68 3.72
CA LEU A 445 6.07 -23.97 3.07
C LEU A 445 6.80 -24.99 3.93
N ILE A 446 6.08 -25.99 4.42
CA ILE A 446 6.63 -27.09 5.21
C ILE A 446 6.96 -28.21 4.25
N LEU A 447 8.25 -28.44 4.00
CA LEU A 447 8.71 -29.51 3.13
C LEU A 447 8.59 -30.86 3.85
N ASN A 448 8.49 -31.96 3.08
CA ASN A 448 8.50 -33.33 3.63
C ASN A 448 9.74 -33.64 4.49
N SER A 449 10.82 -32.87 4.34
CA SER A 449 12.00 -32.93 5.18
C SER A 449 11.88 -32.23 6.52
N GLY A 450 10.72 -31.59 6.80
CA GLY A 450 10.46 -30.81 8.00
C GLY A 450 11.03 -29.37 7.98
N HIS A 451 11.64 -28.95 6.90
CA HIS A 451 12.13 -27.56 6.80
C HIS A 451 11.01 -26.58 6.50
N ASN A 452 10.98 -25.46 7.24
CA ASN A 452 10.11 -24.33 6.99
C ASN A 452 10.80 -23.35 6.05
N VAL A 453 10.12 -22.96 4.98
CA VAL A 453 10.63 -22.05 3.96
C VAL A 453 9.63 -20.90 3.74
N ALA A 454 10.04 -19.67 4.00
CA ALA A 454 9.28 -18.49 3.60
C ALA A 454 9.44 -18.32 2.07
N PRO A 455 8.34 -18.35 1.31
CA PRO A 455 8.41 -18.25 -0.15
C PRO A 455 8.72 -16.84 -0.64
N GLU A 456 8.25 -15.80 0.04
CA GLU A 456 8.30 -14.42 -0.41
C GLU A 456 9.73 -13.94 -0.72
N PRO A 457 10.76 -14.16 0.11
CA PRO A 457 12.12 -13.73 -0.19
C PRO A 457 12.73 -14.45 -1.40
N ILE A 458 12.27 -15.66 -1.71
CA ILE A 458 12.73 -16.43 -2.87
C ILE A 458 12.06 -15.89 -4.14
N GLU A 459 10.74 -15.67 -4.08
CA GLU A 459 9.94 -15.07 -5.16
C GLU A 459 10.48 -13.70 -5.57
N GLU A 460 10.77 -12.86 -4.58
CA GLU A 460 11.36 -11.55 -4.77
C GLU A 460 12.71 -11.63 -5.51
N LYS A 461 13.59 -12.54 -5.09
CA LYS A 461 14.88 -12.75 -5.77
C LYS A 461 14.72 -13.26 -7.19
N VAL A 462 13.74 -14.12 -7.46
CA VAL A 462 13.45 -14.59 -8.82
C VAL A 462 12.98 -13.43 -9.69
N LEU A 463 12.01 -12.65 -9.22
CA LEU A 463 11.48 -11.48 -9.93
C LEU A 463 12.56 -10.42 -10.16
N PHE A 464 13.46 -10.22 -9.18
CA PHE A 464 14.60 -9.34 -9.32
C PHE A 464 15.51 -9.72 -10.49
N ASN A 465 15.75 -11.02 -10.69
CA ASN A 465 16.60 -11.55 -11.77
C ASN A 465 15.84 -11.81 -13.08
N LEU A 466 14.51 -11.57 -13.08
CA LEU A 466 13.62 -11.82 -14.22
C LEU A 466 12.64 -10.64 -14.43
N PRO A 467 13.16 -9.49 -14.88
CA PRO A 467 12.39 -8.23 -14.90
C PRO A 467 11.15 -8.24 -15.81
N MET A 468 11.06 -9.18 -16.76
CA MET A 468 9.90 -9.35 -17.64
C MET A 468 8.82 -10.26 -17.06
N ALA A 469 9.08 -10.94 -15.94
CA ALA A 469 8.07 -11.67 -15.21
C ALA A 469 7.12 -10.70 -14.48
N GLN A 470 5.86 -11.07 -14.43
CA GLN A 470 4.84 -10.30 -13.70
C GLN A 470 4.69 -10.82 -12.27
N GLN A 471 4.59 -12.14 -12.11
CA GLN A 471 4.52 -12.80 -10.81
C GLN A 471 5.42 -14.03 -10.78
N CYS A 472 5.84 -14.38 -9.56
CA CYS A 472 6.48 -15.65 -9.24
C CYS A 472 5.81 -16.19 -7.97
N VAL A 473 5.37 -17.44 -8.00
CA VAL A 473 4.74 -18.13 -6.87
C VAL A 473 5.54 -19.39 -6.58
N VAL A 474 6.20 -19.42 -5.43
CA VAL A 474 6.95 -20.62 -4.97
C VAL A 474 5.98 -21.56 -4.25
N VAL A 475 6.01 -22.82 -4.62
CA VAL A 475 5.16 -23.89 -4.10
C VAL A 475 6.03 -25.03 -3.60
N GLY A 476 5.62 -25.70 -2.52
CA GLY A 476 6.41 -26.81 -1.96
C GLY A 476 5.85 -27.38 -0.66
N ASN A 477 4.68 -26.91 -0.22
CA ASN A 477 4.07 -27.44 1.01
C ASN A 477 3.78 -28.95 0.85
N ASP A 478 4.18 -29.76 1.83
CA ASP A 478 4.06 -31.23 1.81
C ASP A 478 4.71 -31.88 0.57
N ARG A 479 5.78 -31.25 0.01
CA ARG A 479 6.53 -31.76 -1.13
C ARG A 479 8.01 -31.97 -0.80
N SER A 480 8.71 -32.71 -1.65
CA SER A 480 10.14 -33.01 -1.45
C SER A 480 11.08 -31.86 -1.83
N PHE A 481 10.62 -30.90 -2.61
CA PHE A 481 11.40 -29.74 -3.08
C PHE A 481 10.48 -28.60 -3.49
N LEU A 482 11.07 -27.42 -3.69
CA LEU A 482 10.33 -26.23 -4.15
C LEU A 482 10.22 -26.21 -5.68
N THR A 483 9.05 -25.78 -6.15
CA THR A 483 8.79 -25.44 -7.56
C THR A 483 8.32 -23.99 -7.66
N ALA A 484 8.36 -23.42 -8.86
CA ALA A 484 7.90 -22.06 -9.13
C ALA A 484 6.89 -22.02 -10.26
N LEU A 485 5.80 -21.28 -10.08
CA LEU A 485 4.93 -20.78 -11.13
C LEU A 485 5.38 -19.37 -11.49
N VAL A 486 5.67 -19.11 -12.76
CA VAL A 486 6.11 -17.79 -13.24
C VAL A 486 5.15 -17.31 -14.32
N THR A 487 4.71 -16.04 -14.24
CA THR A 487 3.88 -15.41 -15.27
C THR A 487 4.60 -14.23 -15.91
N GLY A 488 4.24 -13.87 -17.13
CA GLY A 488 4.81 -12.75 -17.86
C GLY A 488 5.41 -13.15 -19.21
N ASP A 489 5.99 -12.17 -19.90
CA ASP A 489 6.62 -12.39 -21.21
C ASP A 489 8.07 -12.85 -21.04
N VAL A 490 8.21 -14.12 -20.66
CA VAL A 490 9.50 -14.76 -20.33
C VAL A 490 9.67 -16.08 -21.04
N THR A 491 10.93 -16.43 -21.37
CA THR A 491 11.28 -17.72 -21.95
C THR A 491 11.78 -18.70 -20.89
N ALA A 492 11.73 -20.00 -21.19
CA ALA A 492 12.22 -21.05 -20.30
C ALA A 492 13.72 -20.84 -19.94
N ASP A 493 14.55 -20.45 -20.91
CA ASP A 493 15.98 -20.19 -20.67
C ASP A 493 16.20 -19.02 -19.72
N GLN A 494 15.40 -17.94 -19.84
CA GLN A 494 15.47 -16.80 -18.93
C GLN A 494 15.09 -17.20 -17.50
N VAL A 495 13.99 -17.94 -17.34
CA VAL A 495 13.54 -18.43 -16.02
C VAL A 495 14.58 -19.37 -15.42
N GLN A 496 15.10 -20.32 -16.20
CA GLN A 496 16.14 -21.24 -15.75
C GLN A 496 17.39 -20.51 -15.28
N GLN A 497 17.83 -19.47 -16.01
CA GLN A 497 19.01 -18.69 -15.65
C GLN A 497 18.76 -17.88 -14.37
N ALA A 498 17.58 -17.26 -14.21
CA ALA A 498 17.20 -16.53 -13.01
C ALA A 498 17.18 -17.46 -11.79
N ILE A 499 16.53 -18.62 -11.90
CA ILE A 499 16.48 -19.64 -10.83
C ILE A 499 17.89 -20.12 -10.48
N LYS A 500 18.74 -20.40 -11.46
CA LYS A 500 20.13 -20.79 -11.21
C LYS A 500 20.91 -19.74 -10.43
N THR A 501 20.72 -18.47 -10.76
CA THR A 501 21.36 -17.35 -10.05
C THR A 501 20.86 -17.25 -8.62
N VAL A 502 19.55 -17.39 -8.40
CA VAL A 502 18.94 -17.34 -7.07
C VAL A 502 19.40 -18.51 -6.21
N ASN A 503 19.35 -19.73 -6.75
CA ASN A 503 19.74 -20.95 -6.06
C ASN A 503 21.21 -20.95 -5.61
N ALA A 504 22.11 -20.28 -6.34
CA ALA A 504 23.52 -20.18 -5.96
C ALA A 504 23.75 -19.48 -4.61
N GLY A 505 22.80 -18.65 -4.17
CA GLY A 505 22.83 -17.96 -2.88
C GLY A 505 21.90 -18.56 -1.81
N LEU A 506 21.32 -19.75 -2.05
CA LEU A 506 20.37 -20.38 -1.14
C LEU A 506 20.88 -21.74 -0.63
N PRO A 507 20.53 -22.13 0.60
CA PRO A 507 20.69 -23.51 1.05
C PRO A 507 19.93 -24.48 0.14
N HIS A 508 20.42 -25.71 0.00
CA HIS A 508 19.86 -26.71 -0.91
C HIS A 508 18.35 -26.94 -0.74
N TYR A 509 17.84 -26.98 0.50
CA TYR A 509 16.41 -27.17 0.78
C TYR A 509 15.53 -25.99 0.39
N LYS A 510 16.11 -24.80 0.16
CA LYS A 510 15.42 -23.60 -0.36
C LYS A 510 15.55 -23.43 -1.87
N SER A 511 16.21 -24.35 -2.56
CA SER A 511 16.44 -24.26 -4.00
C SER A 511 15.17 -24.63 -4.78
N ILE A 512 14.83 -23.82 -5.78
CA ILE A 512 13.78 -24.14 -6.76
C ILE A 512 14.33 -25.19 -7.74
N VAL A 513 13.63 -26.31 -7.86
CA VAL A 513 14.09 -27.47 -8.64
C VAL A 513 13.44 -27.55 -10.02
N ALA A 514 12.19 -27.09 -10.13
CA ALA A 514 11.43 -27.06 -11.38
C ALA A 514 10.52 -25.84 -11.43
N PHE A 515 10.04 -25.48 -12.62
CA PHE A 515 9.13 -24.36 -12.79
C PHE A 515 8.13 -24.60 -13.91
N HIS A 516 7.00 -23.92 -13.81
CA HIS A 516 5.99 -23.79 -14.85
C HIS A 516 5.88 -22.33 -15.29
N ILE A 517 5.74 -22.07 -16.59
CA ILE A 517 5.50 -20.72 -17.14
C ILE A 517 4.06 -20.66 -17.61
N SER A 518 3.25 -19.84 -16.96
CA SER A 518 1.89 -19.56 -17.40
C SER A 518 1.85 -18.32 -18.29
N LYS A 519 1.13 -18.42 -19.39
CA LYS A 519 0.76 -17.25 -20.22
C LYS A 519 -0.42 -16.49 -19.64
N GLU A 520 -1.19 -17.12 -18.76
CA GLU A 520 -2.28 -16.49 -18.03
C GLU A 520 -1.72 -15.58 -16.94
N ALA A 521 -2.13 -14.31 -16.95
CA ALA A 521 -1.79 -13.38 -15.89
C ALA A 521 -2.65 -13.65 -14.65
N LEU A 522 -2.03 -13.61 -13.47
CA LEU A 522 -2.79 -13.60 -12.22
C LEU A 522 -3.39 -12.19 -12.06
N THR A 523 -4.70 -12.10 -11.94
CA THR A 523 -5.42 -10.82 -11.84
C THR A 523 -6.42 -10.82 -10.68
N ILE A 524 -6.93 -9.65 -10.35
CA ILE A 524 -8.01 -9.49 -9.36
C ILE A 524 -9.29 -10.11 -9.92
N GLU A 525 -9.56 -9.88 -11.21
CA GLU A 525 -10.74 -10.36 -11.92
C GLU A 525 -10.80 -11.88 -12.04
N SER A 526 -9.64 -12.55 -12.16
CA SER A 526 -9.55 -14.02 -12.12
C SER A 526 -9.70 -14.61 -10.72
N GLY A 527 -9.79 -13.77 -9.68
CA GLY A 527 -9.85 -14.22 -8.29
C GLY A 527 -8.51 -14.74 -7.73
N LEU A 528 -7.40 -14.62 -8.49
CA LEU A 528 -6.07 -15.11 -8.11
C LEU A 528 -5.24 -14.08 -7.33
N LEU A 529 -5.64 -12.80 -7.40
CA LEU A 529 -5.08 -11.72 -6.58
C LEU A 529 -6.14 -11.13 -5.64
N THR A 530 -5.68 -10.57 -4.53
CA THR A 530 -6.52 -9.73 -3.67
C THR A 530 -6.69 -8.34 -4.29
N ALA A 531 -7.64 -7.53 -3.80
CA ALA A 531 -7.82 -6.14 -4.21
C ALA A 531 -6.52 -5.31 -4.15
N ASN A 532 -5.61 -5.65 -3.23
CA ASN A 532 -4.29 -5.02 -3.06
C ASN A 532 -3.20 -5.64 -3.96
N GLY A 533 -3.57 -6.54 -4.90
CA GLY A 533 -2.64 -7.21 -5.78
C GLY A 533 -1.76 -8.28 -5.12
N LYS A 534 -2.10 -8.75 -3.91
CA LYS A 534 -1.39 -9.84 -3.24
C LYS A 534 -1.87 -11.20 -3.76
N LEU A 535 -0.95 -12.18 -3.81
CA LEU A 535 -1.23 -13.54 -4.26
C LEU A 535 -2.23 -14.25 -3.32
N LYS A 536 -3.32 -14.77 -3.86
CA LYS A 536 -4.20 -15.71 -3.17
C LYS A 536 -3.65 -17.13 -3.36
N ARG A 537 -2.65 -17.52 -2.54
CA ARG A 537 -1.84 -18.74 -2.73
C ARG A 537 -2.66 -20.01 -2.86
N ASP A 538 -3.68 -20.17 -2.05
CA ASP A 538 -4.55 -21.37 -2.08
C ASP A 538 -5.35 -21.43 -3.39
N ALA A 539 -5.91 -20.29 -3.84
CA ALA A 539 -6.62 -20.21 -5.10
C ALA A 539 -5.69 -20.49 -6.29
N ILE A 540 -4.46 -19.94 -6.27
CA ILE A 540 -3.44 -20.17 -7.30
C ILE A 540 -3.04 -21.65 -7.31
N GLY A 541 -2.79 -22.25 -6.15
CA GLY A 541 -2.45 -23.67 -6.03
C GLY A 541 -3.54 -24.60 -6.55
N ALA A 542 -4.81 -24.27 -6.29
CA ALA A 542 -5.95 -25.01 -6.81
C ALA A 542 -6.12 -24.83 -8.32
N HIS A 543 -5.98 -23.60 -8.84
CA HIS A 543 -6.12 -23.28 -10.25
C HIS A 543 -5.06 -23.96 -11.13
N PHE A 544 -3.81 -24.00 -10.67
CA PHE A 544 -2.67 -24.61 -11.39
C PHE A 544 -2.29 -26.00 -10.84
N ALA A 545 -3.19 -26.70 -10.16
CA ALA A 545 -2.88 -27.96 -9.47
C ALA A 545 -2.27 -29.01 -10.42
N LYS A 546 -2.82 -29.14 -11.63
CA LYS A 546 -2.34 -30.10 -12.62
C LYS A 546 -0.91 -29.81 -13.08
N GLU A 547 -0.65 -28.56 -13.49
CA GLU A 547 0.66 -28.11 -13.98
C GLU A 547 1.73 -28.25 -12.90
N LEU A 548 1.37 -27.89 -11.67
CA LEU A 548 2.26 -27.99 -10.52
C LEU A 548 2.55 -29.44 -10.16
N ASP A 549 1.56 -30.35 -10.17
CA ASP A 549 1.76 -31.78 -9.89
C ASP A 549 2.63 -32.46 -10.96
N GLU A 550 2.49 -32.10 -12.23
CA GLU A 550 3.33 -32.59 -13.32
C GLU A 550 4.83 -32.32 -13.06
N LEU A 551 5.18 -31.17 -12.45
CA LEU A 551 6.57 -30.83 -12.11
C LEU A 551 7.18 -31.80 -11.09
N TYR A 552 6.39 -32.31 -10.15
CA TYR A 552 6.85 -33.28 -9.15
C TYR A 552 6.93 -34.70 -9.72
N HIS A 553 6.12 -35.04 -10.72
CA HIS A 553 6.15 -36.34 -11.38
C HIS A 553 7.32 -36.47 -12.38
N ALA A 554 7.59 -35.42 -13.15
CA ALA A 554 8.65 -35.43 -14.18
C ALA A 554 10.06 -35.62 -13.61
N LYS A 555 10.30 -35.37 -12.32
CA LYS A 555 11.60 -35.54 -11.65
C LYS A 555 11.71 -36.80 -10.78
N LYS A 556 10.63 -37.58 -10.65
CA LYS A 556 10.69 -38.92 -10.03
C LYS A 556 11.09 -40.04 -11.01
N ALA A 557 11.04 -39.76 -12.33
CA ALA A 557 11.51 -40.62 -13.40
C ALA A 557 12.94 -40.25 -13.80
#